data_98341d9d397bf4c711d766a65f97a944
#
_entry.id   98341d9d397bf4c711d766a65f97a944
#
_cell.length_a   1.000
_cell.length_b   1.000
_cell.length_c   1.000
_cell.angle_alpha   90.00
_cell.angle_beta   90.00
_cell.angle_gamma   90.00
#
_symmetry.space_group_name_H-M   'P 1'
#
loop_
_entity.id
_entity.type
_entity.pdbx_description
1 polymer ?
#
loop_
_entity_poly.entity_id
_entity_poly.type
_entity_poly.pdbx_seq_one_letter_code
_entity_poly.pdbx_strand_id
1 'polypeptide(L)'
;MRTRTSSAVRRRAARVVAAVAVAGMAIALGVPGGTSVGDAASPFVAGGPVTDRTPVAGDRAAVALARAADVRARLGLPSPATSRVERVVDRFDGSAYDEVTESDATGRALGLHRFDARGRLVGSVAFGWQAAGGPRLPNAAAARARGSRLATDLGLDAAGTPDVQPAPDDTGWTLTWSRNVDGVPVPGDGVRVDLWPDGRTHAIVRTERPLAARPITTLDEATARARGTAMLGTLFGARTDQVAITTLALAWVAPNSAFDPTGPDAPGTTLRLAWVVEARTSGPLADELRAVKLFLDAGTGALIGGDVLR
;
A
#
# COMPACT_ATOMS: atom_id res chain seq x y z
N MET A 1 -3.09 -13.37 -52.99
CA MET A 1 -3.42 -14.00 -51.73
C MET A 1 -2.87 -13.11 -50.63
N ARG A 2 -3.67 -12.19 -50.06
CA ARG A 2 -3.23 -11.22 -49.05
C ARG A 2 -3.71 -11.70 -47.68
N THR A 3 -2.76 -12.00 -46.79
CA THR A 3 -2.97 -12.53 -45.45
C THR A 3 -3.59 -11.46 -44.54
N ARG A 4 -4.83 -11.71 -44.11
CA ARG A 4 -5.59 -10.91 -43.13
C ARG A 4 -5.25 -11.31 -41.68
N THR A 5 -4.02 -11.15 -41.20
CA THR A 5 -3.63 -11.53 -39.82
C THR A 5 -3.19 -10.37 -38.94
N SER A 6 -3.33 -9.12 -39.39
CA SER A 6 -2.71 -7.98 -38.69
C SER A 6 -3.65 -7.19 -37.76
N SER A 7 -4.99 -7.38 -37.81
CA SER A 7 -5.89 -6.51 -37.05
C SER A 7 -6.27 -6.99 -35.64
N ALA A 8 -6.22 -8.28 -35.36
CA ALA A 8 -6.58 -8.85 -34.07
C ALA A 8 -5.47 -8.65 -33.02
N VAL A 9 -4.20 -8.72 -33.44
CA VAL A 9 -3.04 -8.51 -32.56
C VAL A 9 -2.91 -7.02 -32.18
N ARG A 10 -3.17 -6.11 -33.12
CA ARG A 10 -3.16 -4.66 -32.82
C ARG A 10 -4.28 -4.24 -31.86
N ARG A 11 -5.43 -4.90 -31.88
CA ARG A 11 -6.52 -4.65 -30.92
C ARG A 11 -6.23 -5.21 -29.54
N ARG A 12 -5.42 -6.28 -29.41
CA ARG A 12 -5.01 -6.82 -28.11
C ARG A 12 -4.00 -5.91 -27.40
N ALA A 13 -2.98 -5.42 -28.12
CA ALA A 13 -2.01 -4.48 -27.54
C ALA A 13 -2.67 -3.14 -27.11
N ALA A 14 -3.60 -2.61 -27.92
CA ALA A 14 -4.34 -1.40 -27.59
C ALA A 14 -5.32 -1.60 -26.41
N ARG A 15 -5.86 -2.81 -26.23
CA ARG A 15 -6.74 -3.13 -25.09
C ARG A 15 -5.98 -3.35 -23.79
N VAL A 16 -4.76 -3.91 -23.82
CA VAL A 16 -3.88 -4.02 -22.67
C VAL A 16 -3.52 -2.61 -22.15
N VAL A 17 -3.22 -1.67 -23.05
CA VAL A 17 -2.96 -0.27 -22.67
C VAL A 17 -4.21 0.43 -22.13
N ALA A 18 -5.40 0.08 -22.60
CA ALA A 18 -6.66 0.69 -22.14
C ALA A 18 -7.20 0.07 -20.83
N ALA A 19 -7.01 -1.24 -20.61
CA ALA A 19 -7.45 -1.92 -19.38
C ALA A 19 -6.60 -1.55 -18.16
N VAL A 20 -5.33 -1.23 -18.35
CA VAL A 20 -4.43 -0.77 -17.28
C VAL A 20 -4.80 0.63 -16.75
N ALA A 21 -5.62 1.39 -17.48
CA ALA A 21 -6.06 2.72 -17.05
C ALA A 21 -7.01 2.72 -15.83
N VAL A 22 -7.58 1.56 -15.45
CA VAL A 22 -8.56 1.48 -14.35
C VAL A 22 -7.99 0.83 -13.09
N ALA A 23 -6.97 -0.03 -13.18
CA ALA A 23 -6.39 -0.72 -12.03
C ALA A 23 -5.23 0.05 -11.34
N GLY A 24 -4.68 1.08 -11.97
CA GLY A 24 -3.54 1.85 -11.45
C GLY A 24 -3.86 2.86 -10.35
N MET A 25 -5.06 2.86 -9.77
CA MET A 25 -5.53 3.93 -8.87
C MET A 25 -5.39 3.62 -7.37
N ALA A 26 -4.68 2.57 -6.98
CA ALA A 26 -4.63 2.16 -5.57
C ALA A 26 -3.31 2.45 -4.84
N ILE A 27 -2.23 2.86 -5.51
CA ILE A 27 -0.97 3.24 -4.83
C ILE A 27 -0.35 4.46 -5.55
N ALA A 28 -1.07 5.55 -5.62
CA ALA A 28 -0.49 6.84 -5.95
C ALA A 28 -0.69 7.78 -4.77
N LEU A 29 0.30 7.82 -3.90
CA LEU A 29 0.54 8.94 -3.02
C LEU A 29 1.11 10.08 -3.87
N GLY A 30 0.30 11.07 -4.16
CA GLY A 30 0.74 12.25 -4.85
C GLY A 30 -0.36 12.89 -5.67
N VAL A 31 -1.19 13.71 -5.05
CA VAL A 31 -2.04 14.67 -5.76
C VAL A 31 -1.42 16.04 -5.58
N PRO A 32 -0.96 16.70 -6.65
CA PRO A 32 -0.64 18.12 -6.61
C PRO A 32 -1.89 18.95 -6.91
N GLY A 33 -2.13 19.91 -6.05
CA GLY A 33 -2.76 21.17 -6.40
C GLY A 33 -4.27 21.26 -6.40
N GLY A 34 -4.80 22.09 -5.50
CA GLY A 34 -6.16 22.64 -5.62
C GLY A 34 -6.82 22.91 -4.26
N THR A 35 -6.53 24.04 -3.69
CA THR A 35 -7.34 24.89 -2.78
C THR A 35 -8.73 24.36 -2.40
N SER A 36 -8.85 23.79 -1.21
CA SER A 36 -9.89 24.11 -0.24
C SER A 36 -9.47 23.53 1.11
N VAL A 37 -9.45 24.39 2.13
CA VAL A 37 -9.32 24.00 3.55
C VAL A 37 -10.66 23.37 3.94
N GLY A 38 -10.77 22.08 3.70
CA GLY A 38 -11.94 21.27 4.04
C GLY A 38 -11.66 19.86 3.61
N ASP A 39 -11.58 18.95 4.56
CA ASP A 39 -11.45 17.51 4.37
C ASP A 39 -10.17 17.05 3.64
N ALA A 40 -9.03 17.17 4.31
CA ALA A 40 -7.92 16.27 4.04
C ALA A 40 -8.43 14.85 4.36
N ALA A 41 -8.91 14.15 3.33
CA ALA A 41 -9.38 12.80 3.43
C ALA A 41 -8.29 11.96 4.10
N SER A 42 -8.60 11.39 5.25
CA SER A 42 -7.72 10.44 5.94
C SER A 42 -7.22 9.41 4.93
N PRO A 43 -5.94 9.03 4.92
CA PRO A 43 -5.45 7.95 4.09
C PRO A 43 -6.23 6.65 4.30
N PHE A 44 -6.94 6.50 5.42
CA PHE A 44 -7.89 5.41 5.66
C PHE A 44 -9.25 5.63 5.00
N VAL A 45 -9.62 6.87 4.67
CA VAL A 45 -10.85 7.18 3.93
C VAL A 45 -10.56 7.12 2.43
N ALA A 46 -9.36 7.48 1.99
CA ALA A 46 -8.92 7.32 0.61
C ALA A 46 -8.52 5.88 0.25
N GLY A 47 -8.32 5.02 1.24
CA GLY A 47 -7.92 3.61 1.09
C GLY A 47 -9.05 2.65 0.75
N GLY A 48 -10.00 3.06 -0.04
CA GLY A 48 -11.04 2.22 -0.57
C GLY A 48 -12.37 2.28 0.22
N PRO A 49 -13.48 2.09 -0.45
CA PRO A 49 -14.79 2.15 0.18
C PRO A 49 -14.91 1.01 1.19
N VAL A 50 -15.13 1.36 2.44
CA VAL A 50 -15.64 0.45 3.47
C VAL A 50 -17.00 -0.05 2.98
N THR A 51 -17.16 -1.36 2.85
CA THR A 51 -18.39 -1.94 2.32
C THR A 51 -19.48 -2.03 3.35
N ASP A 52 -19.09 -2.13 4.62
CA ASP A 52 -20.06 -2.33 5.69
C ASP A 52 -19.58 -1.64 6.97
N ARG A 53 -20.51 -0.95 7.66
CA ARG A 53 -20.30 -0.32 8.97
C ARG A 53 -21.43 -0.75 9.88
N THR A 54 -21.10 -1.46 10.95
CA THR A 54 -22.06 -1.93 11.93
C THR A 54 -21.69 -1.40 13.30
N PRO A 55 -22.59 -0.70 14.03
CA PRO A 55 -22.33 -0.28 15.40
C PRO A 55 -21.94 -1.46 16.30
N VAL A 56 -20.93 -1.26 17.14
CA VAL A 56 -20.48 -2.24 18.14
C VAL A 56 -20.93 -1.77 19.52
N ALA A 57 -21.48 -2.68 20.32
CA ALA A 57 -21.97 -2.42 21.67
C ALA A 57 -21.41 -3.44 22.68
N GLY A 58 -21.71 -3.24 23.97
CA GLY A 58 -21.33 -4.14 25.05
C GLY A 58 -19.82 -4.23 25.28
N ASP A 59 -19.37 -5.37 25.77
CA ASP A 59 -17.98 -5.59 26.20
C ASP A 59 -16.97 -5.36 25.08
N ARG A 60 -17.33 -5.69 23.84
CA ARG A 60 -16.46 -5.48 22.69
C ARG A 60 -16.19 -4.00 22.44
N ALA A 61 -17.24 -3.17 22.54
CA ALA A 61 -17.08 -1.71 22.43
C ALA A 61 -16.21 -1.17 23.57
N ALA A 62 -16.45 -1.62 24.80
CA ALA A 62 -15.65 -1.21 25.96
C ALA A 62 -14.17 -1.52 25.79
N VAL A 63 -13.83 -2.71 25.28
CA VAL A 63 -12.44 -3.12 24.98
C VAL A 63 -11.82 -2.23 23.89
N ALA A 64 -12.55 -1.96 22.81
CA ALA A 64 -12.06 -1.09 21.73
C ALA A 64 -11.82 0.35 22.20
N LEU A 65 -12.71 0.89 23.01
CA LEU A 65 -12.58 2.22 23.63
C LEU A 65 -11.38 2.31 24.57
N ALA A 66 -11.16 1.28 25.42
CA ALA A 66 -9.99 1.24 26.30
C ALA A 66 -8.67 1.23 25.51
N ARG A 67 -8.60 0.47 24.41
CA ARG A 67 -7.44 0.45 23.52
C ARG A 67 -7.23 1.79 22.82
N ALA A 68 -8.29 2.42 22.33
CA ALA A 68 -8.21 3.75 21.73
C ALA A 68 -7.70 4.79 22.74
N ALA A 69 -8.16 4.73 23.98
CA ALA A 69 -7.68 5.60 25.05
C ALA A 69 -6.17 5.41 25.33
N ASP A 70 -5.67 4.17 25.33
CA ASP A 70 -4.22 3.89 25.47
C ASP A 70 -3.42 4.44 24.28
N VAL A 71 -3.86 4.18 23.05
CA VAL A 71 -3.23 4.74 21.84
C VAL A 71 -3.22 6.25 21.88
N ARG A 72 -4.34 6.89 22.18
CA ARG A 72 -4.46 8.34 22.30
C ARG A 72 -3.48 8.91 23.33
N ALA A 73 -3.38 8.31 24.51
CA ALA A 73 -2.47 8.73 25.55
C ALA A 73 -1.00 8.68 25.08
N ARG A 74 -0.60 7.60 24.42
CA ARG A 74 0.77 7.44 23.85
C ARG A 74 1.05 8.42 22.71
N LEU A 75 0.02 8.78 21.93
CA LEU A 75 0.12 9.77 20.87
C LEU A 75 0.08 11.22 21.40
N GLY A 76 -0.26 11.44 22.66
CA GLY A 76 -0.44 12.77 23.25
C GLY A 76 -1.64 13.53 22.67
N LEU A 77 -2.66 12.82 22.21
CA LEU A 77 -3.87 13.43 21.64
C LEU A 77 -4.82 13.91 22.75
N PRO A 78 -5.63 14.95 22.48
CA PRO A 78 -6.60 15.45 23.46
C PRO A 78 -7.69 14.42 23.77
N SER A 79 -8.30 14.54 24.94
CA SER A 79 -9.45 13.72 25.31
C SER A 79 -10.67 14.07 24.45
N PRO A 80 -11.37 13.08 23.88
CA PRO A 80 -12.57 13.33 23.11
C PRO A 80 -13.75 13.65 24.04
N ALA A 81 -14.73 14.38 23.51
CA ALA A 81 -16.03 14.54 24.16
C ALA A 81 -16.96 13.35 23.87
N THR A 82 -16.80 12.75 22.68
CA THR A 82 -17.56 11.56 22.27
C THR A 82 -16.67 10.57 21.55
N SER A 83 -17.00 9.27 21.68
CA SER A 83 -16.34 8.19 20.97
C SER A 83 -17.39 7.22 20.44
N ARG A 84 -17.23 6.76 19.21
CA ARG A 84 -18.10 5.79 18.54
C ARG A 84 -17.29 4.59 18.11
N VAL A 85 -17.83 3.40 18.31
CA VAL A 85 -17.20 2.14 17.88
C VAL A 85 -18.05 1.50 16.79
N GLU A 86 -17.42 1.21 15.66
CA GLU A 86 -18.03 0.49 14.56
C GLU A 86 -17.15 -0.67 14.13
N ARG A 87 -17.77 -1.77 13.73
CA ARG A 87 -17.10 -2.80 12.96
C ARG A 87 -17.12 -2.39 11.51
N VAL A 88 -15.96 -2.32 10.89
CA VAL A 88 -15.79 -2.00 9.48
C VAL A 88 -15.19 -3.18 8.75
N VAL A 89 -15.64 -3.41 7.51
CA VAL A 89 -15.07 -4.44 6.63
C VAL A 89 -14.39 -3.74 5.47
N ASP A 90 -13.12 -4.04 5.26
CA ASP A 90 -12.38 -3.54 4.11
C ASP A 90 -12.88 -4.21 2.83
N ARG A 91 -13.18 -3.40 1.82
CA ARG A 91 -13.71 -3.90 0.55
C ARG A 91 -12.70 -4.69 -0.25
N PHE A 92 -11.41 -4.40 -0.12
CA PHE A 92 -10.40 -5.01 -0.96
C PHE A 92 -9.99 -6.40 -0.48
N ASP A 93 -9.88 -6.56 0.84
CA ASP A 93 -9.37 -7.82 1.38
C ASP A 93 -10.37 -8.56 2.29
N GLY A 94 -11.55 -7.97 2.52
CA GLY A 94 -12.56 -8.53 3.40
C GLY A 94 -12.18 -8.54 4.88
N SER A 95 -11.04 -7.92 5.24
CA SER A 95 -10.60 -7.83 6.63
C SER A 95 -11.56 -6.99 7.46
N ALA A 96 -11.88 -7.47 8.66
CA ALA A 96 -12.77 -6.77 9.56
C ALA A 96 -12.01 -6.16 10.73
N TYR A 97 -12.31 -4.90 11.00
CA TYR A 97 -11.66 -4.09 12.04
C TYR A 97 -12.69 -3.52 13.00
N ASP A 98 -12.31 -3.31 14.25
CA ASP A 98 -13.03 -2.44 15.17
C ASP A 98 -12.46 -1.03 15.00
N GLU A 99 -13.27 -0.10 14.51
CA GLU A 99 -12.90 1.29 14.28
C GLU A 99 -13.48 2.16 15.39
N VAL A 100 -12.63 2.92 16.05
CA VAL A 100 -13.03 3.92 17.05
C VAL A 100 -12.82 5.30 16.45
N THR A 101 -13.90 6.06 16.32
CA THR A 101 -13.87 7.47 15.93
C THR A 101 -14.06 8.33 17.16
N GLU A 102 -13.17 9.28 17.38
CA GLU A 102 -13.17 10.22 18.50
C GLU A 102 -13.46 11.63 18.02
N SER A 103 -14.34 12.34 18.70
CA SER A 103 -14.74 13.71 18.34
C SER A 103 -14.72 14.65 19.53
N ASP A 104 -14.53 15.94 19.28
CA ASP A 104 -14.68 17.00 20.28
C ASP A 104 -16.15 17.33 20.56
N ALA A 105 -16.38 18.29 21.46
CA ALA A 105 -17.73 18.73 21.86
C ALA A 105 -18.54 19.38 20.72
N THR A 106 -17.89 19.78 19.63
CA THR A 106 -18.55 20.33 18.45
C THR A 106 -18.89 19.27 17.40
N GLY A 107 -18.48 18.00 17.64
CA GLY A 107 -18.64 16.89 16.70
C GLY A 107 -17.51 16.80 15.66
N ARG A 108 -16.47 17.63 15.75
CA ARG A 108 -15.31 17.55 14.85
C ARG A 108 -14.47 16.34 15.22
N ALA A 109 -14.07 15.54 14.23
CA ALA A 109 -13.20 14.39 14.44
C ALA A 109 -11.83 14.82 14.98
N LEU A 110 -11.36 14.18 16.04
CA LEU A 110 -10.04 14.33 16.64
C LEU A 110 -9.12 13.20 16.23
N GLY A 111 -9.64 11.97 16.16
CA GLY A 111 -8.87 10.79 15.87
C GLY A 111 -9.73 9.64 15.35
N LEU A 112 -9.05 8.71 14.68
CA LEU A 112 -9.61 7.44 14.26
C LEU A 112 -8.58 6.36 14.55
N HIS A 113 -9.02 5.26 15.18
CA HIS A 113 -8.17 4.13 15.53
C HIS A 113 -8.81 2.84 15.05
N ARG A 114 -8.06 1.98 14.37
CA ARG A 114 -8.50 0.66 13.90
C ARG A 114 -7.74 -0.45 14.58
N PHE A 115 -8.46 -1.47 15.03
CA PHE A 115 -7.91 -2.66 15.66
C PHE A 115 -8.36 -3.91 14.93
N ASP A 116 -7.43 -4.84 14.70
CA ASP A 116 -7.75 -6.15 14.12
C ASP A 116 -8.48 -7.06 15.11
N ALA A 117 -8.88 -8.25 14.67
CA ALA A 117 -9.58 -9.23 15.50
C ALA A 117 -8.76 -9.70 16.73
N ARG A 118 -7.44 -9.50 16.72
CA ARG A 118 -6.53 -9.78 17.86
C ARG A 118 -6.38 -8.55 18.75
N GLY A 119 -6.97 -7.42 18.36
CA GLY A 119 -6.90 -6.13 19.06
C GLY A 119 -5.58 -5.40 18.86
N ARG A 120 -4.80 -5.75 17.85
CA ARG A 120 -3.58 -5.02 17.50
C ARG A 120 -3.96 -3.76 16.71
N LEU A 121 -3.25 -2.68 16.97
CA LEU A 121 -3.40 -1.44 16.20
C LEU A 121 -2.97 -1.68 14.75
N VAL A 122 -3.89 -1.47 13.80
CA VAL A 122 -3.62 -1.55 12.36
C VAL A 122 -3.70 -0.20 11.67
N GLY A 123 -4.32 0.77 12.33
CA GLY A 123 -4.40 2.12 11.80
C GLY A 123 -4.74 3.15 12.85
N SER A 124 -4.14 4.34 12.71
CA SER A 124 -4.48 5.51 13.51
C SER A 124 -4.28 6.77 12.69
N VAL A 125 -5.18 7.72 12.81
CA VAL A 125 -5.07 9.04 12.20
C VAL A 125 -5.45 10.09 13.24
N ALA A 126 -4.63 11.13 13.36
CA ALA A 126 -4.93 12.32 14.16
C ALA A 126 -5.40 13.45 13.24
N PHE A 127 -6.64 13.88 13.42
CA PHE A 127 -7.24 14.94 12.62
C PHE A 127 -6.98 16.34 13.19
N GLY A 128 -6.85 17.33 12.31
CA GLY A 128 -6.89 18.74 12.68
C GLY A 128 -5.74 19.26 13.53
N TRP A 129 -4.69 18.50 13.69
CA TRP A 129 -3.60 18.82 14.61
C TRP A 129 -2.50 19.70 13.98
N GLN A 130 -2.73 20.26 12.80
CA GLN A 130 -1.76 21.09 12.05
C GLN A 130 -1.34 22.38 12.77
N ALA A 131 -2.07 22.79 13.81
CA ALA A 131 -2.04 24.19 14.27
C ALA A 131 -1.03 24.52 15.36
N ALA A 132 -0.29 23.59 15.92
CA ALA A 132 0.61 23.94 17.00
C ALA A 132 2.05 24.06 16.47
N GLY A 133 2.50 25.28 16.28
CA GLY A 133 3.86 25.63 15.89
C GLY A 133 4.92 25.21 16.91
N GLY A 134 5.12 23.92 17.09
CA GLY A 134 6.27 23.39 17.80
C GLY A 134 7.55 23.49 16.94
N PRO A 135 8.74 23.39 17.54
CA PRO A 135 9.97 23.37 16.78
C PRO A 135 9.99 22.16 15.84
N ARG A 136 10.34 22.40 14.58
CA ARG A 136 10.44 21.35 13.56
C ARG A 136 11.54 20.34 13.94
N LEU A 137 11.32 19.08 13.60
CA LEU A 137 12.38 18.07 13.66
C LEU A 137 13.52 18.48 12.71
N PRO A 138 14.76 18.53 13.19
CA PRO A 138 15.85 19.14 12.44
C PRO A 138 16.30 18.32 11.22
N ASN A 139 16.08 17.01 11.22
CA ASN A 139 16.55 16.12 10.16
C ASN A 139 15.93 14.71 10.25
N ALA A 140 16.22 13.87 9.25
CA ALA A 140 15.78 12.48 9.18
C ALA A 140 16.24 11.62 10.39
N ALA A 141 17.37 11.90 11.00
CA ALA A 141 17.83 11.15 12.18
C ALA A 141 16.93 11.42 13.40
N ALA A 142 16.53 12.66 13.60
CA ALA A 142 15.58 13.03 14.66
C ALA A 142 14.18 12.42 14.39
N ALA A 143 13.72 12.44 13.13
CA ALA A 143 12.48 11.81 12.73
C ALA A 143 12.53 10.29 12.97
N ARG A 144 13.63 9.63 12.59
CA ARG A 144 13.86 8.20 12.85
C ARG A 144 13.79 7.88 14.35
N ALA A 145 14.52 8.62 15.17
CA ALA A 145 14.52 8.41 16.62
C ALA A 145 13.13 8.58 17.24
N ARG A 146 12.36 9.57 16.76
CA ARG A 146 10.98 9.80 17.22
C ARG A 146 10.05 8.68 16.79
N GLY A 147 10.06 8.31 15.51
CA GLY A 147 9.19 7.25 14.96
C GLY A 147 9.50 5.88 15.53
N SER A 148 10.79 5.53 15.74
CA SER A 148 11.17 4.24 16.33
C SER A 148 10.71 4.12 17.78
N ARG A 149 10.82 5.18 18.58
CA ARG A 149 10.25 5.19 19.95
C ARG A 149 8.74 4.97 19.90
N LEU A 150 8.04 5.71 19.05
CA LEU A 150 6.60 5.57 18.89
C LEU A 150 6.20 4.15 18.49
N ALA A 151 6.90 3.54 17.52
CA ALA A 151 6.64 2.18 17.08
C ALA A 151 6.81 1.17 18.23
N THR A 152 7.85 1.34 19.05
CA THR A 152 8.08 0.53 20.25
C THR A 152 6.99 0.74 21.29
N ASP A 153 6.66 1.99 21.62
CA ASP A 153 5.65 2.35 22.61
C ASP A 153 4.26 1.79 22.25
N LEU A 154 3.94 1.72 20.96
CA LEU A 154 2.66 1.20 20.47
C LEU A 154 2.69 -0.31 20.15
N GLY A 155 3.82 -0.99 20.28
CA GLY A 155 3.93 -2.41 19.97
C GLY A 155 3.65 -2.73 18.50
N LEU A 156 4.19 -1.92 17.58
CA LEU A 156 3.87 -2.06 16.15
C LEU A 156 4.66 -3.17 15.44
N ASP A 157 5.47 -3.97 16.14
CA ASP A 157 6.34 -5.02 15.57
C ASP A 157 7.20 -4.51 14.39
N ALA A 158 7.66 -3.27 14.49
CA ALA A 158 8.48 -2.60 13.50
C ALA A 158 9.95 -3.04 13.64
N ALA A 159 10.33 -4.12 12.93
CA ALA A 159 11.67 -4.66 12.99
C ALA A 159 12.66 -3.88 12.12
N GLY A 160 13.89 -3.70 12.61
CA GLY A 160 14.97 -3.09 11.86
C GLY A 160 14.93 -1.55 11.81
N THR A 161 15.69 -1.01 10.88
CA THR A 161 15.79 0.44 10.66
C THR A 161 14.78 0.89 9.61
N PRO A 162 13.95 1.90 9.88
CA PRO A 162 13.01 2.41 8.88
C PRO A 162 13.73 3.17 7.76
N ASP A 163 13.17 3.10 6.57
CA ASP A 163 13.38 4.13 5.57
C ASP A 163 12.68 5.42 6.01
N VAL A 164 13.38 6.55 5.90
CA VAL A 164 12.87 7.85 6.35
C VAL A 164 12.95 8.84 5.21
N GLN A 165 11.82 9.35 4.82
CA GLN A 165 11.70 10.30 3.73
C GLN A 165 10.95 11.57 4.20
N PRO A 166 11.30 12.76 3.70
CA PRO A 166 10.44 13.93 3.88
C PRO A 166 9.10 13.68 3.18
N ALA A 167 8.03 14.09 3.84
CA ALA A 167 6.71 14.08 3.21
C ALA A 167 6.65 15.15 2.10
N PRO A 168 5.81 14.99 1.08
CA PRO A 168 5.63 15.99 0.03
C PRO A 168 5.32 17.37 0.62
N ASP A 169 5.78 18.42 -0.06
CA ASP A 169 5.55 19.83 0.32
C ASP A 169 6.07 20.19 1.74
N ASP A 170 7.08 19.47 2.23
CA ASP A 170 7.67 19.70 3.54
C ASP A 170 6.64 19.60 4.70
N THR A 171 5.60 18.77 4.51
CA THR A 171 4.51 18.59 5.46
C THR A 171 4.85 17.65 6.61
N GLY A 172 6.07 17.13 6.66
CA GLY A 172 6.52 16.26 7.73
C GLY A 172 7.48 15.17 7.29
N TRP A 173 7.36 14.00 7.92
CA TRP A 173 8.23 12.85 7.69
C TRP A 173 7.42 11.57 7.55
N THR A 174 7.79 10.73 6.60
CA THR A 174 7.29 9.37 6.46
C THR A 174 8.38 8.38 6.85
N LEU A 175 8.04 7.47 7.75
CA LEU A 175 8.89 6.36 8.16
C LEU A 175 8.25 5.05 7.74
N THR A 176 9.01 4.17 7.09
CA THR A 176 8.50 2.88 6.61
C THR A 176 9.39 1.73 7.07
N TRP A 177 8.83 0.79 7.81
CA TRP A 177 9.43 -0.51 8.11
C TRP A 177 8.80 -1.53 7.18
N SER A 178 9.53 -1.95 6.18
CA SER A 178 9.07 -2.98 5.23
C SER A 178 9.10 -4.36 5.88
N ARG A 179 8.02 -5.12 5.68
CA ARG A 179 7.96 -6.52 6.12
C ARG A 179 8.93 -7.37 5.29
N ASN A 180 9.64 -8.26 5.97
CA ASN A 180 10.50 -9.25 5.34
C ASN A 180 10.18 -10.62 5.94
N VAL A 181 10.07 -11.65 5.12
CA VAL A 181 9.79 -13.01 5.56
C VAL A 181 10.86 -13.94 5.01
N ASP A 182 11.68 -14.50 5.89
CA ASP A 182 12.81 -15.37 5.56
C ASP A 182 13.77 -14.76 4.52
N GLY A 183 14.10 -13.47 4.67
CA GLY A 183 14.99 -12.76 3.76
C GLY A 183 14.32 -12.26 2.47
N VAL A 184 13.02 -12.53 2.27
CA VAL A 184 12.28 -12.11 1.08
C VAL A 184 11.37 -10.91 1.41
N PRO A 185 11.48 -9.79 0.70
CA PRO A 185 10.68 -8.60 0.96
C PRO A 185 9.20 -8.85 0.63
N VAL A 186 8.34 -8.15 1.38
CA VAL A 186 6.89 -8.12 1.18
C VAL A 186 6.48 -6.68 0.84
N PRO A 187 6.57 -6.26 -0.43
CA PRO A 187 6.26 -4.90 -0.82
C PRO A 187 4.83 -4.49 -0.45
N GLY A 188 4.70 -3.31 0.16
CA GLY A 188 3.43 -2.77 0.61
C GLY A 188 2.92 -3.30 1.94
N ASP A 189 3.62 -4.28 2.56
CA ASP A 189 3.36 -4.71 3.93
C ASP A 189 4.42 -4.15 4.88
N GLY A 190 4.01 -4.00 6.13
CA GLY A 190 4.86 -3.51 7.20
C GLY A 190 4.18 -2.40 8.02
N VAL A 191 4.98 -1.51 8.55
CA VAL A 191 4.53 -0.38 9.36
C VAL A 191 4.94 0.92 8.68
N ARG A 192 4.01 1.84 8.57
CA ARG A 192 4.25 3.23 8.15
C ARG A 192 3.82 4.16 9.27
N VAL A 193 4.66 5.12 9.57
CA VAL A 193 4.38 6.21 10.50
C VAL A 193 4.61 7.54 9.80
N ASP A 194 3.58 8.35 9.72
CA ASP A 194 3.67 9.71 9.24
C ASP A 194 3.70 10.67 10.43
N LEU A 195 4.69 11.55 10.44
CA LEU A 195 4.88 12.57 11.47
C LEU A 195 4.68 13.96 10.87
N TRP A 196 4.02 14.84 11.61
CA TRP A 196 4.04 16.26 11.34
C TRP A 196 5.48 16.81 11.44
N PRO A 197 5.75 18.03 10.89
CA PRO A 197 7.09 18.63 10.97
C PRO A 197 7.66 18.73 12.38
N ASP A 198 6.83 18.89 13.41
CA ASP A 198 7.20 18.97 14.81
C ASP A 198 7.34 17.61 15.51
N GLY A 199 7.18 16.50 14.78
CA GLY A 199 7.32 15.14 15.31
C GLY A 199 6.09 14.58 15.99
N ARG A 200 4.95 15.29 16.01
CA ARG A 200 3.67 14.71 16.42
C ARG A 200 3.20 13.73 15.35
N THR A 201 2.49 12.71 15.78
CA THR A 201 1.99 11.68 14.88
C THR A 201 0.81 12.22 14.06
N HIS A 202 0.89 12.04 12.74
CA HIS A 202 -0.20 12.30 11.81
C HIS A 202 -0.99 11.01 11.54
N ALA A 203 -0.29 9.96 11.10
CA ALA A 203 -0.92 8.70 10.80
C ALA A 203 -0.02 7.51 11.11
N ILE A 204 -0.63 6.38 11.36
CA ILE A 204 0.00 5.07 11.51
C ILE A 204 -0.79 4.10 10.66
N VAL A 205 -0.08 3.29 9.86
CA VAL A 205 -0.65 2.21 9.07
C VAL A 205 0.18 0.96 9.28
N ARG A 206 -0.46 -0.14 9.60
CA ARG A 206 0.14 -1.47 9.64
C ARG A 206 -0.59 -2.35 8.64
N THR A 207 0.15 -2.95 7.72
CA THR A 207 -0.36 -3.91 6.74
C THR A 207 0.35 -5.24 6.93
N GLU A 208 -0.42 -6.30 7.08
CA GLU A 208 0.10 -7.65 7.25
C GLU A 208 -0.84 -8.65 6.55
N ARG A 209 -0.63 -8.81 5.25
CA ARG A 209 -1.45 -9.72 4.44
C ARG A 209 -1.01 -11.18 4.65
N PRO A 210 -1.94 -12.15 4.55
CA PRO A 210 -1.62 -13.56 4.63
C PRO A 210 -0.71 -13.99 3.47
N LEU A 211 0.17 -14.95 3.74
CA LEU A 211 1.06 -15.54 2.74
C LEU A 211 0.52 -16.90 2.31
N ALA A 212 0.56 -17.20 1.03
CA ALA A 212 0.37 -18.55 0.52
C ALA A 212 1.53 -19.47 0.96
N ALA A 213 1.31 -20.76 0.90
CA ALA A 213 2.38 -21.72 1.12
C ALA A 213 3.53 -21.47 0.12
N ARG A 214 4.77 -21.54 0.62
CA ARG A 214 5.95 -21.44 -0.23
C ARG A 214 5.98 -22.62 -1.21
N PRO A 215 6.31 -22.43 -2.50
CA PRO A 215 6.49 -23.56 -3.42
C PRO A 215 7.63 -24.47 -2.94
N ILE A 216 7.47 -25.78 -3.11
CA ILE A 216 8.47 -26.79 -2.75
C ILE A 216 9.77 -26.56 -3.53
N THR A 217 9.64 -26.18 -4.79
CA THR A 217 10.78 -25.86 -5.66
C THR A 217 10.60 -24.45 -6.20
N THR A 218 11.63 -23.62 -6.09
CA THR A 218 11.66 -22.28 -6.67
C THR A 218 12.49 -22.32 -7.94
N LEU A 219 12.00 -21.69 -9.00
CA LEU A 219 12.76 -21.50 -10.24
C LEU A 219 14.05 -20.71 -9.94
N ASP A 220 15.13 -21.07 -10.63
CA ASP A 220 16.35 -20.28 -10.59
C ASP A 220 16.20 -18.94 -11.35
N GLU A 221 17.12 -18.02 -11.09
CA GLU A 221 17.10 -16.68 -11.67
C GLU A 221 17.17 -16.71 -13.20
N ALA A 222 17.98 -17.59 -13.79
CA ALA A 222 18.15 -17.69 -15.22
C ALA A 222 16.86 -18.12 -15.93
N THR A 223 16.19 -19.12 -15.36
CA THR A 223 14.88 -19.60 -15.83
C THR A 223 13.81 -18.51 -15.70
N ALA A 224 13.77 -17.81 -14.57
CA ALA A 224 12.83 -16.72 -14.35
C ALA A 224 13.07 -15.56 -15.32
N ARG A 225 14.33 -15.21 -15.56
CA ARG A 225 14.73 -14.18 -16.54
C ARG A 225 14.31 -14.54 -17.95
N ALA A 226 14.56 -15.78 -18.38
CA ALA A 226 14.17 -16.26 -19.71
C ALA A 226 12.63 -16.21 -19.89
N ARG A 227 11.87 -16.61 -18.88
CA ARG A 227 10.39 -16.51 -18.91
C ARG A 227 9.91 -15.05 -18.93
N GLY A 228 10.52 -14.18 -18.13
CA GLY A 228 10.24 -12.75 -18.15
C GLY A 228 10.47 -12.13 -19.54
N THR A 229 11.60 -12.45 -20.17
CA THR A 229 11.92 -12.00 -21.54
C THR A 229 10.89 -12.49 -22.56
N ALA A 230 10.51 -13.77 -22.51
CA ALA A 230 9.51 -14.32 -23.40
C ALA A 230 8.14 -13.64 -23.21
N MET A 231 7.76 -13.35 -21.96
CA MET A 231 6.52 -12.68 -21.64
C MET A 231 6.50 -11.23 -22.13
N LEU A 232 7.61 -10.48 -21.94
CA LEU A 232 7.77 -9.13 -22.51
C LEU A 232 7.67 -9.16 -24.04
N GLY A 233 8.27 -10.17 -24.70
CA GLY A 233 8.11 -10.39 -26.13
C GLY A 233 6.65 -10.56 -26.55
N THR A 234 5.89 -11.31 -25.79
CA THR A 234 4.44 -11.50 -26.03
C THR A 234 3.65 -10.22 -25.83
N LEU A 235 3.95 -9.44 -24.78
CA LEU A 235 3.22 -8.21 -24.44
C LEU A 235 3.52 -7.07 -25.42
N PHE A 236 4.78 -6.88 -25.78
CA PHE A 236 5.22 -5.72 -26.57
C PHE A 236 5.41 -6.02 -28.07
N GLY A 237 5.52 -7.30 -28.47
CA GLY A 237 5.62 -7.71 -29.87
C GLY A 237 6.79 -7.02 -30.59
N ALA A 238 6.48 -6.27 -31.66
CA ALA A 238 7.50 -5.57 -32.47
C ALA A 238 8.24 -4.44 -31.71
N ARG A 239 7.81 -4.06 -30.52
CA ARG A 239 8.46 -3.03 -29.68
C ARG A 239 9.30 -3.63 -28.55
N THR A 240 9.54 -4.93 -28.57
CA THR A 240 10.30 -5.62 -27.49
C THR A 240 11.76 -5.12 -27.41
N ASP A 241 12.34 -4.66 -28.48
CA ASP A 241 13.66 -4.02 -28.54
C ASP A 241 13.75 -2.71 -27.74
N GLN A 242 12.59 -2.09 -27.42
CA GLN A 242 12.50 -0.89 -26.59
C GLN A 242 12.29 -1.23 -25.10
N VAL A 243 12.35 -2.50 -24.70
CA VAL A 243 12.10 -2.96 -23.33
C VAL A 243 13.26 -3.78 -22.81
N ALA A 244 13.88 -3.34 -21.72
CA ALA A 244 15.03 -4.03 -21.13
C ALA A 244 14.77 -4.38 -19.66
N ILE A 245 15.00 -5.63 -19.27
CA ILE A 245 14.95 -6.06 -17.87
C ILE A 245 16.09 -5.39 -17.12
N THR A 246 15.72 -4.61 -16.08
CA THR A 246 16.67 -3.90 -15.22
C THR A 246 16.86 -4.58 -13.87
N THR A 247 15.80 -5.23 -13.35
CA THR A 247 15.84 -5.88 -12.05
C THR A 247 15.09 -7.21 -12.11
N LEU A 248 15.59 -8.19 -11.38
CA LEU A 248 14.93 -9.47 -11.14
C LEU A 248 15.18 -9.86 -9.70
N ALA A 249 14.11 -10.00 -8.91
CA ALA A 249 14.20 -10.32 -7.50
C ALA A 249 13.00 -11.13 -7.02
N LEU A 250 13.19 -11.97 -6.02
CA LEU A 250 12.09 -12.64 -5.32
C LEU A 250 11.38 -11.65 -4.40
N ALA A 251 10.05 -11.68 -4.40
CA ALA A 251 9.21 -10.95 -3.46
C ALA A 251 7.88 -11.68 -3.23
N TRP A 252 7.25 -11.39 -2.10
CA TRP A 252 5.86 -11.77 -1.86
C TRP A 252 4.95 -10.70 -2.44
N VAL A 253 4.15 -11.03 -3.43
CA VAL A 253 3.31 -10.09 -4.17
C VAL A 253 1.83 -10.50 -4.13
N ALA A 254 0.93 -9.51 -4.22
CA ALA A 254 -0.48 -9.75 -4.44
C ALA A 254 -0.71 -10.07 -5.92
N PRO A 255 -1.23 -11.26 -6.26
CA PRO A 255 -1.66 -11.54 -7.63
C PRO A 255 -2.71 -10.52 -8.07
N ASN A 256 -2.66 -10.11 -9.32
CA ASN A 256 -3.62 -9.17 -9.89
C ASN A 256 -3.86 -9.47 -11.39
N SER A 257 -4.84 -8.81 -11.98
CA SER A 257 -5.22 -8.97 -13.38
C SER A 257 -4.59 -7.96 -14.34
N ALA A 258 -3.52 -7.26 -13.93
CA ALA A 258 -2.94 -6.16 -14.73
C ALA A 258 -2.61 -6.56 -16.18
N PHE A 259 -2.26 -7.84 -16.43
CA PHE A 259 -1.96 -8.37 -17.74
C PHE A 259 -2.88 -9.52 -18.18
N ASP A 260 -3.91 -9.81 -17.38
CA ASP A 260 -4.93 -10.80 -17.69
C ASP A 260 -6.32 -10.16 -17.70
N PRO A 261 -6.88 -9.83 -18.86
CA PRO A 261 -8.18 -9.19 -18.95
C PRO A 261 -9.35 -10.09 -18.49
N THR A 262 -9.08 -11.37 -18.22
CA THR A 262 -10.07 -12.32 -17.70
C THR A 262 -9.92 -12.56 -16.20
N GLY A 263 -8.88 -12.00 -15.58
CA GLY A 263 -8.61 -12.12 -14.16
C GLY A 263 -9.56 -11.28 -13.31
N PRO A 264 -9.56 -11.49 -11.99
CA PRO A 264 -10.40 -10.72 -11.07
C PRO A 264 -9.99 -9.24 -11.06
N ASP A 265 -10.99 -8.35 -10.98
CA ASP A 265 -10.77 -6.89 -10.95
C ASP A 265 -10.03 -6.41 -9.69
N ALA A 266 -10.02 -7.20 -8.61
CA ALA A 266 -9.35 -6.87 -7.36
C ALA A 266 -8.04 -7.68 -7.18
N PRO A 267 -7.00 -7.07 -6.60
CA PRO A 267 -5.79 -7.79 -6.23
C PRO A 267 -6.11 -8.95 -5.26
N GLY A 268 -5.38 -10.04 -5.41
CA GLY A 268 -5.49 -11.16 -4.46
C GLY A 268 -5.09 -10.73 -3.04
N THR A 269 -5.88 -11.15 -2.04
CA THR A 269 -5.62 -10.81 -0.63
C THR A 269 -4.49 -11.63 -0.03
N THR A 270 -4.24 -12.83 -0.57
CA THR A 270 -3.16 -13.72 -0.16
C THR A 270 -1.95 -13.52 -1.06
N LEU A 271 -0.82 -13.17 -0.45
CA LEU A 271 0.42 -12.94 -1.18
C LEU A 271 1.03 -14.26 -1.64
N ARG A 272 1.60 -14.27 -2.82
CA ARG A 272 2.32 -15.40 -3.40
C ARG A 272 3.79 -15.06 -3.61
N LEU A 273 4.68 -16.02 -3.41
CA LEU A 273 6.08 -15.87 -3.74
C LEU A 273 6.23 -15.79 -5.27
N ALA A 274 6.86 -14.72 -5.74
CA ALA A 274 7.02 -14.47 -7.17
C ALA A 274 8.42 -13.91 -7.48
N TRP A 275 8.89 -14.19 -8.69
CA TRP A 275 9.95 -13.42 -9.32
C TRP A 275 9.34 -12.12 -9.87
N VAL A 276 9.81 -11.00 -9.36
CA VAL A 276 9.44 -9.66 -9.84
C VAL A 276 10.46 -9.27 -10.90
N VAL A 277 9.98 -9.21 -12.14
CA VAL A 277 10.76 -8.78 -13.31
C VAL A 277 10.43 -7.32 -13.56
N GLU A 278 11.36 -6.42 -13.27
CA GLU A 278 11.21 -5.02 -13.63
C GLU A 278 11.91 -4.73 -14.94
N ALA A 279 11.21 -4.14 -15.88
CA ALA A 279 11.73 -3.75 -17.16
C ALA A 279 11.46 -2.27 -17.45
N ARG A 280 12.47 -1.57 -17.94
CA ARG A 280 12.36 -0.18 -18.38
C ARG A 280 12.16 -0.10 -19.87
N THR A 281 11.44 0.91 -20.28
CA THR A 281 11.20 1.23 -21.67
C THR A 281 12.17 2.30 -22.17
N SER A 282 12.34 2.36 -23.47
CA SER A 282 13.16 3.34 -24.17
C SER A 282 12.51 3.77 -25.48
N GLY A 283 13.08 4.80 -26.14
CA GLY A 283 12.54 5.32 -27.40
C GLY A 283 11.08 5.80 -27.27
N PRO A 284 10.31 5.72 -28.35
CA PRO A 284 8.91 6.16 -28.38
C PRO A 284 8.00 5.47 -27.36
N LEU A 285 8.36 4.23 -26.94
CA LEU A 285 7.57 3.53 -25.91
C LEU A 285 7.69 4.20 -24.53
N ALA A 286 8.82 4.86 -24.24
CA ALA A 286 9.02 5.55 -22.96
C ALA A 286 8.09 6.77 -22.77
N ASP A 287 7.58 7.34 -23.85
CA ASP A 287 6.59 8.43 -23.79
C ASP A 287 5.21 7.93 -23.35
N GLU A 288 4.92 6.64 -23.62
CA GLU A 288 3.65 6.01 -23.24
C GLU A 288 3.75 5.30 -21.87
N LEU A 289 4.91 4.75 -21.56
CA LEU A 289 5.13 3.84 -20.46
C LEU A 289 6.60 3.87 -20.01
N ARG A 290 6.88 4.21 -18.75
CA ARG A 290 8.25 4.30 -18.22
C ARG A 290 8.83 2.94 -17.83
N ALA A 291 8.03 2.12 -17.20
CA ALA A 291 8.46 0.80 -16.75
C ALA A 291 7.28 -0.17 -16.60
N VAL A 292 7.61 -1.45 -16.60
CA VAL A 292 6.69 -2.55 -16.37
C VAL A 292 7.28 -3.46 -15.29
N LYS A 293 6.43 -3.95 -14.40
CA LYS A 293 6.74 -5.05 -13.47
C LYS A 293 5.87 -6.24 -13.82
N LEU A 294 6.48 -7.41 -14.00
CA LEU A 294 5.78 -8.68 -14.14
C LEU A 294 5.98 -9.50 -12.87
N PHE A 295 4.91 -10.12 -12.39
CA PHE A 295 4.95 -11.05 -11.27
C PHE A 295 4.83 -12.47 -11.80
N LEU A 296 5.95 -13.21 -11.79
CA LEU A 296 6.00 -14.60 -12.20
C LEU A 296 5.99 -15.49 -10.97
N ASP A 297 5.02 -16.38 -10.83
CA ASP A 297 4.95 -17.34 -9.74
C ASP A 297 6.30 -18.06 -9.57
N ALA A 298 6.85 -18.04 -8.36
CA ALA A 298 8.21 -18.51 -8.12
C ALA A 298 8.38 -20.02 -8.36
N GLY A 299 7.33 -20.82 -8.23
CA GLY A 299 7.37 -22.27 -8.46
C GLY A 299 7.13 -22.64 -9.92
N THR A 300 6.13 -22.04 -10.56
CA THR A 300 5.68 -22.43 -11.90
C THR A 300 6.18 -21.50 -13.02
N GLY A 301 6.54 -20.27 -12.69
CA GLY A 301 6.86 -19.21 -13.66
C GLY A 301 5.66 -18.68 -14.45
N ALA A 302 4.45 -19.03 -14.04
CA ALA A 302 3.24 -18.46 -14.63
C ALA A 302 3.13 -16.98 -14.27
N LEU A 303 2.64 -16.16 -15.19
CA LEU A 303 2.32 -14.77 -14.93
C LEU A 303 1.11 -14.71 -13.99
N ILE A 304 1.28 -14.08 -12.83
CA ILE A 304 0.24 -13.94 -11.79
C ILE A 304 -0.15 -12.48 -11.55
N GLY A 305 0.40 -11.58 -12.34
CA GLY A 305 0.09 -10.16 -12.25
C GLY A 305 1.25 -9.27 -12.65
N GLY A 306 1.14 -8.02 -12.29
CA GLY A 306 2.17 -7.02 -12.54
C GLY A 306 1.71 -5.60 -12.26
N ASP A 307 2.53 -4.65 -12.72
CA ASP A 307 2.27 -3.23 -12.56
C ASP A 307 2.88 -2.45 -13.73
N VAL A 308 2.35 -1.26 -14.00
CA VAL A 308 2.87 -0.35 -15.02
C VAL A 308 3.10 1.03 -14.43
N LEU A 309 4.26 1.61 -14.73
CA LEU A 309 4.64 2.97 -14.37
C LEU A 309 4.58 3.83 -15.63
N ARG A 310 3.76 4.85 -15.61
CA ARG A 310 3.63 5.84 -16.68
C ARG A 310 4.45 7.09 -16.40
#